data_6bc23ad3f83f15cfcfd873de7ebe8d0b
#
_entry.id   6bc23ad3f83f15cfcfd873de7ebe8d0b
#
_cell.length_a   1.000
_cell.length_b   1.000
_cell.length_c   1.000
_cell.angle_alpha   90.00
_cell.angle_beta   90.00
_cell.angle_gamma   90.00
#
_symmetry.space_group_name_H-M   'P 1'
#
loop_
_entity.id
_entity.type
_entity.pdbx_description
1 polymer ?
#
loop_
_entity_poly.entity_id
_entity_poly.type
_entity_poly.pdbx_seq_one_letter_code
_entity_poly.pdbx_strand_id
1 'polypeptide(L)'
;SEPTGPMTVVMTTVIASLTARNPEHGLAMAFTVVMLAGVFQIAFGLLRLGRYVTQMPYTVISGFMSGIGLILIILQLGPFLGQASPKGGVMGTLNNLPQLLANARPTEISLALITMAILWLTPAAVKKIAPPQLIALVVGTVLSLTLLSGGGGEEIRRIGEIASGFPALQIPHFELGELQLMFVDAAVLGMLGCIDALLTSVVADSITRTEHNSNKELIGQGLGNLASGLFGGLPGAGATMGTVVNIQSGGRSALSGISRALILMVVILALTGVAAQIPQAVLAGIALKVGVDIVDWGFIQRAHRISISGALIMYLVIALTVLVDLIAAVGVGVFIANILTIDKMSALQSKSVKSISTGDGDLEISDEERQLLDAARGQVLLFQLNGAMIFGVAKAIGREHNAIGDCRAVVFDLTEVSHLGVTAALAVENAVEEAIEKGREVFVVGATGTTKRRLEKLGLYKKLPPERTGLDRRLALEQAVSAIA
;
A
#
# COMPACT_ATOMS: atom_id res chain seq x y z
N SER A 1 18.14 1.89 -6.43
CA SER A 1 17.39 0.67 -6.77
C SER A 1 18.26 -0.56 -6.54
N GLU A 2 17.70 -1.60 -5.96
CA GLU A 2 18.32 -2.91 -5.82
C GLU A 2 17.26 -3.99 -5.78
N PRO A 3 17.56 -5.25 -6.14
CA PRO A 3 16.61 -6.36 -5.99
C PRO A 3 16.19 -6.47 -4.53
N THR A 4 14.90 -6.25 -4.26
CA THR A 4 14.31 -6.46 -2.92
C THR A 4 13.77 -7.88 -2.81
N GLY A 5 13.59 -8.38 -1.58
CA GLY A 5 12.98 -9.68 -1.34
C GLY A 5 11.63 -9.84 -2.06
N PRO A 6 10.68 -8.91 -1.90
CA PRO A 6 9.41 -8.95 -2.60
C PRO A 6 9.53 -9.01 -4.12
N MET A 7 10.34 -8.13 -4.71
CA MET A 7 10.55 -8.09 -6.17
C MET A 7 11.16 -9.40 -6.70
N THR A 8 12.10 -9.98 -5.95
CA THR A 8 12.75 -11.23 -6.32
C THR A 8 11.79 -12.41 -6.29
N VAL A 9 10.92 -12.49 -5.28
CA VAL A 9 9.89 -13.55 -5.18
C VAL A 9 8.95 -13.50 -6.38
N VAL A 10 8.42 -12.33 -6.70
CA VAL A 10 7.53 -12.16 -7.86
C VAL A 10 8.26 -12.49 -9.16
N MET A 11 9.48 -12.00 -9.33
CA MET A 11 10.27 -12.28 -10.54
C MET A 11 10.56 -13.77 -10.71
N THR A 12 10.81 -14.51 -9.62
CA THR A 12 10.99 -15.97 -9.67
C THR A 12 9.74 -16.65 -10.22
N THR A 13 8.55 -16.21 -9.84
CA THR A 13 7.28 -16.73 -10.36
C THR A 13 7.10 -16.39 -11.84
N VAL A 14 7.42 -15.17 -12.24
CA VAL A 14 7.37 -14.72 -13.64
C VAL A 14 8.30 -15.56 -14.52
N ILE A 15 9.56 -15.73 -14.10
CA ILE A 15 10.53 -16.56 -14.82
C ILE A 15 10.01 -18.00 -14.95
N ALA A 16 9.55 -18.60 -13.85
CA ALA A 16 9.06 -19.97 -13.85
C ALA A 16 7.84 -20.14 -14.78
N SER A 17 6.90 -19.20 -14.74
CA SER A 17 5.69 -19.24 -15.58
C SER A 17 6.02 -19.11 -17.06
N LEU A 18 6.82 -18.10 -17.46
CA LEU A 18 7.16 -17.85 -18.85
C LEU A 18 8.08 -18.94 -19.43
N THR A 19 9.05 -19.44 -18.64
CA THR A 19 9.93 -20.53 -19.09
C THR A 19 9.18 -21.87 -19.23
N ALA A 20 8.18 -22.13 -18.39
CA ALA A 20 7.35 -23.32 -18.52
C ALA A 20 6.49 -23.30 -19.79
N ARG A 21 6.03 -22.12 -20.23
CA ARG A 21 5.21 -21.93 -21.45
C ARG A 21 6.06 -21.84 -22.71
N ASN A 22 7.20 -21.18 -22.64
CA ASN A 22 8.13 -21.01 -23.75
C ASN A 22 9.57 -21.28 -23.26
N PRO A 23 10.04 -22.54 -23.36
CA PRO A 23 11.39 -22.92 -22.92
C PRO A 23 12.53 -22.20 -23.66
N GLU A 24 12.32 -21.80 -24.90
CA GLU A 24 13.37 -21.16 -25.73
C GLU A 24 13.52 -19.67 -25.41
N HIS A 25 12.41 -18.94 -25.24
CA HIS A 25 12.42 -17.48 -25.11
C HIS A 25 11.89 -16.98 -23.75
N GLY A 26 11.40 -17.87 -22.89
CA GLY A 26 10.76 -17.49 -21.62
C GLY A 26 11.62 -16.61 -20.71
N LEU A 27 12.94 -16.85 -20.67
CA LEU A 27 13.86 -16.01 -19.90
C LEU A 27 14.01 -14.60 -20.50
N ALA A 28 14.12 -14.50 -21.84
CA ALA A 28 14.18 -13.20 -22.52
C ALA A 28 12.88 -12.41 -22.35
N MET A 29 11.74 -13.11 -22.41
CA MET A 29 10.42 -12.53 -22.10
C MET A 29 10.34 -12.04 -20.65
N ALA A 30 10.89 -12.77 -19.70
CA ALA A 30 10.92 -12.36 -18.31
C ALA A 30 11.74 -11.06 -18.10
N PHE A 31 12.87 -10.90 -18.77
CA PHE A 31 13.61 -9.63 -18.75
C PHE A 31 12.85 -8.51 -19.45
N THR A 32 12.09 -8.82 -20.51
CA THR A 32 11.18 -7.86 -21.14
C THR A 32 10.09 -7.40 -20.16
N VAL A 33 9.57 -8.28 -19.31
CA VAL A 33 8.63 -7.92 -18.23
C VAL A 33 9.27 -6.94 -17.24
N VAL A 34 10.57 -7.10 -16.91
CA VAL A 34 11.29 -6.12 -16.05
C VAL A 34 11.39 -4.75 -16.73
N MET A 35 11.68 -4.72 -18.04
CA MET A 35 11.71 -3.46 -18.81
C MET A 35 10.34 -2.79 -18.83
N LEU A 36 9.27 -3.56 -19.09
CA LEU A 36 7.89 -3.06 -19.07
C LEU A 36 7.48 -2.55 -17.67
N ALA A 37 7.89 -3.24 -16.60
CA ALA A 37 7.67 -2.77 -15.23
C ALA A 37 8.35 -1.40 -15.00
N GLY A 38 9.57 -1.22 -15.52
CA GLY A 38 10.27 0.07 -15.52
C GLY A 38 9.50 1.16 -16.27
N VAL A 39 8.97 0.85 -17.47
CA VAL A 39 8.12 1.77 -18.23
C VAL A 39 6.85 2.12 -17.44
N PHE A 40 6.24 1.14 -16.76
CA PHE A 40 5.07 1.35 -15.91
C PHE A 40 5.37 2.33 -14.78
N GLN A 41 6.49 2.18 -14.08
CA GLN A 41 6.91 3.09 -13.01
C GLN A 41 7.18 4.50 -13.52
N ILE A 42 7.83 4.64 -14.69
CA ILE A 42 8.04 5.94 -15.35
C ILE A 42 6.69 6.59 -15.65
N ALA A 43 5.75 5.85 -16.25
CA ALA A 43 4.41 6.36 -16.54
C ALA A 43 3.68 6.82 -15.28
N PHE A 44 3.74 6.03 -14.18
CA PHE A 44 3.18 6.43 -12.88
C PHE A 44 3.78 7.74 -12.36
N GLY A 45 5.10 7.90 -12.46
CA GLY A 45 5.79 9.12 -12.06
C GLY A 45 5.38 10.33 -12.91
N LEU A 46 5.32 10.19 -14.25
CA LEU A 46 4.92 11.25 -15.18
C LEU A 46 3.45 11.66 -15.00
N LEU A 47 2.56 10.71 -14.77
CA LEU A 47 1.14 10.93 -14.49
C LEU A 47 0.89 11.47 -13.06
N ARG A 48 1.95 11.67 -12.27
CA ARG A 48 1.91 12.17 -10.89
C ARG A 48 1.08 11.30 -9.95
N LEU A 49 1.11 9.99 -10.15
CA LEU A 49 0.36 9.03 -9.35
C LEU A 49 1.08 8.60 -8.06
N GLY A 50 2.33 9.00 -7.86
CA GLY A 50 3.13 8.65 -6.67
C GLY A 50 2.43 8.97 -5.35
N ARG A 51 1.70 10.09 -5.28
CA ARG A 51 0.93 10.46 -4.08
C ARG A 51 -0.18 9.47 -3.70
N TYR A 52 -0.74 8.73 -4.67
CA TYR A 52 -1.81 7.78 -4.40
C TYR A 52 -1.30 6.47 -3.81
N VAL A 53 -0.08 6.09 -4.16
CA VAL A 53 0.56 4.89 -3.59
C VAL A 53 0.82 5.08 -2.09
N THR A 54 1.21 6.29 -1.67
CA THR A 54 1.41 6.62 -0.25
C THR A 54 0.11 6.69 0.56
N GLN A 55 -1.06 6.69 -0.11
CA GLN A 55 -2.38 6.69 0.55
C GLN A 55 -2.93 5.28 0.81
N MET A 56 -2.19 4.22 0.45
CA MET A 56 -2.64 2.86 0.74
C MET A 56 -2.74 2.63 2.25
N PRO A 57 -3.83 1.99 2.72
CA PRO A 57 -4.00 1.70 4.15
C PRO A 57 -2.87 0.82 4.69
N TYR A 58 -2.29 1.20 5.82
CA TYR A 58 -1.17 0.49 6.43
C TYR A 58 -1.47 -1.00 6.68
N THR A 59 -2.71 -1.34 7.00
CA THR A 59 -3.16 -2.73 7.22
C THR A 59 -2.97 -3.61 5.97
N VAL A 60 -3.16 -3.05 4.77
CA VAL A 60 -2.94 -3.75 3.51
C VAL A 60 -1.45 -3.93 3.24
N ILE A 61 -0.67 -2.86 3.44
CA ILE A 61 0.79 -2.88 3.24
C ILE A 61 1.44 -3.89 4.19
N SER A 62 1.12 -3.82 5.49
CA SER A 62 1.63 -4.74 6.51
C SER A 62 1.22 -6.19 6.23
N GLY A 63 -0.04 -6.41 5.82
CA GLY A 63 -0.52 -7.74 5.43
C GLY A 63 0.24 -8.30 4.22
N PHE A 64 0.42 -7.50 3.20
CA PHE A 64 1.14 -7.84 1.98
C PHE A 64 2.63 -8.17 2.25
N MET A 65 3.34 -7.28 2.95
CA MET A 65 4.75 -7.49 3.32
C MET A 65 4.91 -8.75 4.18
N SER A 66 4.02 -8.95 5.16
CA SER A 66 4.03 -10.15 6.00
C SER A 66 3.75 -11.43 5.20
N GLY A 67 2.83 -11.36 4.23
CA GLY A 67 2.56 -12.45 3.31
C GLY A 67 3.80 -12.84 2.49
N ILE A 68 4.51 -11.85 1.93
CA ILE A 68 5.77 -12.08 1.20
C ILE A 68 6.84 -12.68 2.10
N GLY A 69 6.98 -12.16 3.34
CA GLY A 69 7.90 -12.74 4.32
C GLY A 69 7.61 -14.23 4.57
N LEU A 70 6.34 -14.59 4.72
CA LEU A 70 5.92 -16.00 4.88
C LEU A 70 6.18 -16.83 3.62
N ILE A 71 5.92 -16.30 2.42
CA ILE A 71 6.27 -16.99 1.16
C ILE A 71 7.76 -17.30 1.13
N LEU A 72 8.60 -16.31 1.44
CA LEU A 72 10.05 -16.49 1.45
C LEU A 72 10.46 -17.55 2.45
N ILE A 73 9.92 -17.54 3.68
CA ILE A 73 10.19 -18.59 4.70
C ILE A 73 9.80 -19.96 4.16
N ILE A 74 8.61 -20.12 3.60
CA ILE A 74 8.13 -21.44 3.13
C ILE A 74 9.00 -21.96 1.97
N LEU A 75 9.31 -21.11 0.99
CA LEU A 75 10.12 -21.52 -0.17
C LEU A 75 11.56 -21.90 0.20
N GLN A 76 12.09 -21.37 1.29
CA GLN A 76 13.44 -21.69 1.76
C GLN A 76 13.51 -22.95 2.63
N LEU A 77 12.39 -23.59 2.98
CA LEU A 77 12.39 -24.84 3.75
C LEU A 77 13.11 -25.98 3.04
N GLY A 78 12.94 -26.12 1.72
CA GLY A 78 13.65 -27.13 0.93
C GLY A 78 15.17 -26.96 1.00
N PRO A 79 15.73 -25.81 0.55
CA PRO A 79 17.17 -25.53 0.65
C PRO A 79 17.74 -25.59 2.07
N PHE A 80 16.97 -25.16 3.06
CA PHE A 80 17.34 -25.25 4.48
C PHE A 80 17.51 -26.69 4.95
N LEU A 81 16.61 -27.57 4.51
CA LEU A 81 16.65 -29.01 4.83
C LEU A 81 17.63 -29.81 3.93
N GLY A 82 18.39 -29.11 3.08
CA GLY A 82 19.36 -29.76 2.22
C GLY A 82 18.79 -30.34 0.93
N GLN A 83 17.65 -29.84 0.48
CA GLN A 83 16.97 -30.38 -0.71
C GLN A 83 16.63 -29.27 -1.71
N ALA A 84 16.35 -29.66 -2.96
CA ALA A 84 15.84 -28.73 -3.94
C ALA A 84 14.43 -28.25 -3.55
N SER A 85 14.09 -27.00 -3.90
CA SER A 85 12.73 -26.52 -3.71
C SER A 85 11.74 -27.31 -4.58
N PRO A 86 10.66 -27.85 -4.00
CA PRO A 86 9.64 -28.58 -4.74
C PRO A 86 8.97 -27.71 -5.81
N LYS A 87 8.55 -28.33 -6.90
CA LYS A 87 7.74 -27.64 -7.93
C LYS A 87 6.36 -27.28 -7.37
N GLY A 88 5.78 -26.16 -7.83
CA GLY A 88 4.46 -25.72 -7.38
C GLY A 88 4.49 -24.62 -6.31
N GLY A 89 5.64 -23.97 -6.10
CA GLY A 89 5.75 -22.80 -5.21
C GLY A 89 5.44 -23.12 -3.75
N VAL A 90 4.69 -22.22 -3.11
CA VAL A 90 4.29 -22.34 -1.69
C VAL A 90 3.51 -23.62 -1.43
N MET A 91 2.46 -23.86 -2.22
CA MET A 91 1.62 -25.06 -2.05
C MET A 91 2.39 -26.35 -2.36
N GLY A 92 3.28 -26.34 -3.36
CA GLY A 92 4.17 -27.44 -3.65
C GLY A 92 5.11 -27.75 -2.48
N THR A 93 5.67 -26.74 -1.85
CA THR A 93 6.54 -26.91 -0.68
C THR A 93 5.78 -27.45 0.52
N LEU A 94 4.59 -26.90 0.82
CA LEU A 94 3.77 -27.34 1.95
C LEU A 94 3.28 -28.78 1.78
N ASN A 95 2.84 -29.17 0.59
CA ASN A 95 2.38 -30.53 0.30
C ASN A 95 3.52 -31.55 0.39
N ASN A 96 4.75 -31.16 0.04
CA ASN A 96 5.92 -32.03 0.10
C ASN A 96 6.69 -31.92 1.44
N LEU A 97 6.20 -31.15 2.41
CA LEU A 97 6.87 -30.96 3.70
C LEU A 97 7.19 -32.25 4.44
N PRO A 98 6.31 -33.27 4.49
CA PRO A 98 6.65 -34.56 5.13
C PRO A 98 7.85 -35.28 4.47
N GLN A 99 7.95 -35.21 3.14
CA GLN A 99 9.06 -35.78 2.38
C GLN A 99 10.36 -34.98 2.58
N LEU A 100 10.27 -33.65 2.64
CA LEU A 100 11.39 -32.79 2.94
C LEU A 100 11.98 -33.06 4.32
N LEU A 101 11.12 -33.30 5.31
CA LEU A 101 11.56 -33.65 6.67
C LEU A 101 12.16 -35.07 6.75
N ALA A 102 11.57 -36.03 6.04
CA ALA A 102 12.06 -37.41 6.02
C ALA A 102 13.45 -37.54 5.37
N ASN A 103 13.75 -36.74 4.36
CA ASN A 103 15.01 -36.73 3.61
C ASN A 103 15.94 -35.58 4.01
N ALA A 104 15.74 -34.98 5.18
CA ALA A 104 16.51 -33.85 5.66
C ALA A 104 17.99 -34.23 5.85
N ARG A 105 18.90 -33.35 5.41
CA ARG A 105 20.35 -33.54 5.47
C ARG A 105 20.95 -32.82 6.68
N PRO A 106 21.39 -33.53 7.73
CA PRO A 106 21.87 -32.93 8.97
C PRO A 106 23.01 -31.93 8.77
N THR A 107 23.92 -32.19 7.83
CA THR A 107 25.07 -31.37 7.51
C THR A 107 24.64 -29.99 6.96
N GLU A 108 23.71 -29.97 6.01
CA GLU A 108 23.20 -28.70 5.44
C GLU A 108 22.34 -27.94 6.45
N ILE A 109 21.53 -28.66 7.28
CA ILE A 109 20.74 -28.01 8.35
C ILE A 109 21.65 -27.37 9.38
N SER A 110 22.72 -28.08 9.83
CA SER A 110 23.65 -27.51 10.80
C SER A 110 24.31 -26.22 10.27
N LEU A 111 24.67 -26.20 8.98
CA LEU A 111 25.26 -25.05 8.33
C LEU A 111 24.26 -23.86 8.24
N ALA A 112 23.00 -24.15 7.89
CA ALA A 112 21.95 -23.14 7.87
C ALA A 112 21.65 -22.60 9.27
N LEU A 113 21.59 -23.46 10.31
CA LEU A 113 21.41 -23.04 11.69
C LEU A 113 22.57 -22.19 12.23
N ILE A 114 23.82 -22.56 11.91
CA ILE A 114 24.99 -21.76 12.25
C ILE A 114 24.90 -20.38 11.58
N THR A 115 24.51 -20.35 10.31
CA THR A 115 24.28 -19.09 9.59
C THR A 115 23.24 -18.22 10.29
N MET A 116 22.10 -18.76 10.67
CA MET A 116 21.06 -18.05 11.41
C MET A 116 21.56 -17.58 12.78
N ALA A 117 22.30 -18.41 13.48
CA ALA A 117 22.91 -18.06 14.77
C ALA A 117 23.87 -16.85 14.63
N ILE A 118 24.70 -16.84 13.60
CA ILE A 118 25.58 -15.69 13.31
C ILE A 118 24.75 -14.43 13.07
N LEU A 119 23.68 -14.51 12.28
CA LEU A 119 22.82 -13.35 11.96
C LEU A 119 22.15 -12.75 13.21
N TRP A 120 21.73 -13.60 14.15
CA TRP A 120 21.06 -13.13 15.37
C TRP A 120 22.04 -12.73 16.47
N LEU A 121 23.12 -13.48 16.66
CA LEU A 121 24.05 -13.31 17.79
C LEU A 121 25.18 -12.32 17.52
N THR A 122 25.36 -11.83 16.28
CA THR A 122 26.45 -10.87 15.97
C THR A 122 26.33 -9.62 16.85
N PRO A 123 27.36 -9.31 17.67
CA PRO A 123 27.34 -8.13 18.54
C PRO A 123 27.26 -6.81 17.78
N ALA A 124 26.68 -5.79 18.43
CA ALA A 124 26.54 -4.46 17.83
C ALA A 124 27.89 -3.82 17.42
N ALA A 125 28.97 -4.14 18.13
CA ALA A 125 30.31 -3.68 17.79
C ALA A 125 30.81 -4.24 16.44
N VAL A 126 30.53 -5.52 16.19
CA VAL A 126 30.90 -6.20 14.93
C VAL A 126 30.03 -5.74 13.77
N LYS A 127 28.74 -5.50 14.02
CA LYS A 127 27.80 -4.95 13.02
C LYS A 127 28.24 -3.60 12.44
N LYS A 128 29.04 -2.84 13.20
CA LYS A 128 29.61 -1.55 12.72
C LYS A 128 30.76 -1.73 11.73
N ILE A 129 31.41 -2.90 11.74
CA ILE A 129 32.57 -3.20 10.88
C ILE A 129 32.11 -3.94 9.61
N ALA A 130 31.27 -4.96 9.77
CA ALA A 130 30.78 -5.76 8.66
C ALA A 130 29.31 -6.18 8.88
N PRO A 131 28.48 -6.20 7.81
CA PRO A 131 27.11 -6.70 7.88
C PRO A 131 27.08 -8.15 8.33
N PRO A 132 26.16 -8.55 9.25
CA PRO A 132 26.04 -9.95 9.71
C PRO A 132 25.86 -10.95 8.58
N GLN A 133 25.17 -10.55 7.51
CA GLN A 133 24.94 -11.39 6.32
C GLN A 133 26.26 -11.73 5.61
N LEU A 134 27.16 -10.78 5.48
CA LEU A 134 28.47 -11.01 4.89
C LEU A 134 29.32 -11.94 5.77
N ILE A 135 29.30 -11.72 7.09
CA ILE A 135 30.01 -12.56 8.06
C ILE A 135 29.47 -14.00 7.97
N ALA A 136 28.15 -14.18 7.98
CA ALA A 136 27.52 -15.49 7.87
C ALA A 136 27.86 -16.19 6.55
N LEU A 137 27.89 -15.44 5.44
CA LEU A 137 28.27 -15.93 4.13
C LEU A 137 29.71 -16.45 4.12
N VAL A 138 30.66 -15.63 4.58
CA VAL A 138 32.09 -15.99 4.60
C VAL A 138 32.34 -17.14 5.56
N VAL A 139 31.89 -17.04 6.81
CA VAL A 139 32.10 -18.08 7.84
C VAL A 139 31.44 -19.38 7.42
N GLY A 140 30.18 -19.33 6.92
CA GLY A 140 29.47 -20.53 6.48
C GLY A 140 30.16 -21.21 5.27
N THR A 141 30.66 -20.41 4.31
CA THR A 141 31.41 -20.95 3.17
C THR A 141 32.73 -21.57 3.60
N VAL A 142 33.52 -20.89 4.43
CA VAL A 142 34.79 -21.44 4.95
C VAL A 142 34.55 -22.72 5.77
N LEU A 143 33.56 -22.72 6.64
CA LEU A 143 33.19 -23.89 7.45
C LEU A 143 32.82 -25.09 6.56
N SER A 144 32.08 -24.85 5.48
CA SER A 144 31.70 -25.88 4.51
C SER A 144 32.88 -26.44 3.73
N LEU A 145 33.92 -25.64 3.53
CA LEU A 145 35.13 -26.06 2.79
C LEU A 145 36.14 -26.83 3.69
N THR A 146 36.20 -26.47 4.97
CA THR A 146 37.23 -26.99 5.89
C THR A 146 36.76 -28.14 6.76
N LEU A 147 35.65 -27.99 7.48
CA LEU A 147 35.21 -28.92 8.50
C LEU A 147 34.17 -29.95 8.01
N LEU A 148 33.36 -29.57 7.03
CA LEU A 148 32.25 -30.41 6.58
C LEU A 148 32.52 -31.14 5.26
N SER A 149 33.62 -30.81 4.56
CA SER A 149 34.03 -31.51 3.32
C SER A 149 34.70 -32.88 3.58
N GLY A 150 35.08 -33.19 4.83
CA GLY A 150 35.88 -34.38 5.19
C GLY A 150 35.10 -35.52 5.88
N GLY A 151 33.83 -35.38 6.17
CA GLY A 151 33.08 -36.29 7.00
C GLY A 151 31.83 -36.87 6.34
N GLY A 152 31.95 -38.04 5.72
CA GLY A 152 30.77 -38.90 5.56
C GLY A 152 29.93 -38.80 4.28
N GLY A 153 30.52 -38.50 3.11
CA GLY A 153 29.90 -38.88 1.83
C GLY A 153 28.74 -38.03 1.30
N GLU A 154 28.24 -37.04 2.01
CA GLU A 154 27.21 -36.14 1.51
C GLU A 154 27.85 -34.88 0.90
N GLU A 155 27.70 -34.69 -0.40
CA GLU A 155 28.15 -33.52 -1.11
C GLU A 155 27.26 -32.30 -0.76
N ILE A 156 27.86 -31.25 -0.18
CA ILE A 156 27.18 -30.02 0.15
C ILE A 156 26.80 -29.28 -1.14
N ARG A 157 25.54 -28.97 -1.32
CA ARG A 157 25.07 -28.24 -2.52
C ARG A 157 25.55 -26.80 -2.50
N ARG A 158 26.17 -26.38 -3.60
CA ARG A 158 26.70 -25.05 -3.80
C ARG A 158 25.94 -24.31 -4.89
N ILE A 159 26.17 -23.00 -5.04
CA ILE A 159 25.57 -22.23 -6.13
C ILE A 159 25.96 -22.82 -7.49
N GLY A 160 27.21 -23.28 -7.63
CA GLY A 160 27.75 -23.77 -8.90
C GLY A 160 28.31 -22.64 -9.77
N GLU A 161 28.53 -22.91 -11.04
CA GLU A 161 29.16 -21.96 -11.97
C GLU A 161 28.28 -20.73 -12.16
N ILE A 162 28.86 -19.55 -11.95
CA ILE A 162 28.25 -18.25 -12.20
C ILE A 162 28.89 -17.70 -13.46
N ALA A 163 28.07 -17.33 -14.44
CA ALA A 163 28.55 -16.68 -15.64
C ALA A 163 29.33 -15.40 -15.28
N SER A 164 30.62 -15.37 -15.67
CA SER A 164 31.50 -14.23 -15.45
C SER A 164 31.53 -13.34 -16.70
N GLY A 165 31.67 -12.04 -16.51
CA GLY A 165 31.77 -11.07 -17.58
C GLY A 165 30.72 -9.96 -17.51
N PHE A 166 30.80 -9.04 -18.46
CA PHE A 166 29.78 -8.01 -18.60
C PHE A 166 28.47 -8.62 -19.06
N PRO A 167 27.33 -8.24 -18.45
CA PRO A 167 26.04 -8.75 -18.87
C PRO A 167 25.76 -8.34 -20.33
N ALA A 168 25.30 -9.32 -21.13
CA ALA A 168 24.96 -9.09 -22.54
C ALA A 168 23.65 -8.28 -22.63
N LEU A 169 23.57 -7.42 -23.65
CA LEU A 169 22.34 -6.67 -23.90
C LEU A 169 21.22 -7.64 -24.29
N GLN A 170 20.11 -7.56 -23.59
CA GLN A 170 18.91 -8.34 -23.85
C GLN A 170 17.98 -7.56 -24.77
N ILE A 171 17.70 -8.10 -25.95
CA ILE A 171 16.71 -7.52 -26.88
C ILE A 171 15.32 -7.87 -26.35
N PRO A 172 14.39 -6.88 -26.21
CA PRO A 172 13.03 -7.18 -25.81
C PRO A 172 12.38 -8.22 -26.71
N HIS A 173 11.85 -9.27 -26.11
CA HIS A 173 11.18 -10.35 -26.82
C HIS A 173 9.70 -10.40 -26.43
N PHE A 174 8.83 -10.29 -27.45
CA PHE A 174 7.38 -10.31 -27.30
C PHE A 174 6.81 -11.48 -28.09
N GLU A 175 5.91 -12.23 -27.47
CA GLU A 175 5.14 -13.27 -28.12
C GLU A 175 3.66 -12.95 -28.01
N LEU A 176 2.95 -12.94 -29.15
CA LEU A 176 1.55 -12.49 -29.21
C LEU A 176 0.62 -13.28 -28.27
N GLY A 177 0.90 -14.58 -28.08
CA GLY A 177 0.14 -15.46 -27.19
C GLY A 177 0.33 -15.14 -25.70
N GLU A 178 1.45 -14.53 -25.31
CA GLU A 178 1.82 -14.27 -23.92
C GLU A 178 1.77 -12.78 -23.57
N LEU A 179 1.43 -11.89 -24.50
CA LEU A 179 1.42 -10.44 -24.27
C LEU A 179 0.56 -10.04 -23.07
N GLN A 180 -0.63 -10.62 -22.94
CA GLN A 180 -1.52 -10.29 -21.82
C GLN A 180 -0.87 -10.65 -20.48
N LEU A 181 -0.25 -11.83 -20.37
CA LEU A 181 0.46 -12.27 -19.17
C LEU A 181 1.63 -11.34 -18.87
N MET A 182 2.46 -11.04 -19.87
CA MET A 182 3.63 -10.16 -19.73
C MET A 182 3.22 -8.76 -19.25
N PHE A 183 2.12 -8.18 -19.78
CA PHE A 183 1.63 -6.88 -19.33
C PHE A 183 1.09 -6.92 -17.91
N VAL A 184 0.37 -7.97 -17.52
CA VAL A 184 -0.13 -8.15 -16.16
C VAL A 184 1.03 -8.29 -15.20
N ASP A 185 1.99 -9.17 -15.48
CA ASP A 185 3.17 -9.38 -14.65
C ASP A 185 4.02 -8.10 -14.52
N ALA A 186 4.17 -7.35 -15.62
CA ALA A 186 4.86 -6.06 -15.62
C ALA A 186 4.14 -5.01 -14.76
N ALA A 187 2.81 -4.95 -14.84
CA ALA A 187 2.02 -4.04 -14.01
C ALA A 187 2.17 -4.38 -12.52
N VAL A 188 2.19 -5.66 -12.18
CA VAL A 188 2.41 -6.16 -10.81
C VAL A 188 3.77 -5.78 -10.28
N LEU A 189 4.82 -6.15 -11.01
CA LEU A 189 6.19 -5.80 -10.65
C LEU A 189 6.37 -4.29 -10.57
N GLY A 190 5.80 -3.54 -11.51
CA GLY A 190 5.84 -2.08 -11.52
C GLY A 190 5.15 -1.48 -10.30
N MET A 191 3.94 -1.95 -9.96
CA MET A 191 3.19 -1.51 -8.78
C MET A 191 3.92 -1.85 -7.48
N LEU A 192 4.40 -3.09 -7.36
CA LEU A 192 5.16 -3.54 -6.20
C LEU A 192 6.40 -2.69 -6.00
N GLY A 193 7.16 -2.44 -7.08
CA GLY A 193 8.34 -1.60 -7.02
C GLY A 193 8.01 -0.14 -6.65
N CYS A 194 6.86 0.40 -7.10
CA CYS A 194 6.38 1.72 -6.66
C CYS A 194 6.11 1.75 -5.15
N ILE A 195 5.43 0.74 -4.62
CA ILE A 195 5.10 0.64 -3.18
C ILE A 195 6.39 0.55 -2.36
N ASP A 196 7.28 -0.37 -2.69
CA ASP A 196 8.53 -0.62 -1.96
C ASP A 196 9.44 0.64 -1.97
N ALA A 197 9.59 1.29 -3.14
CA ALA A 197 10.40 2.49 -3.28
C ALA A 197 9.83 3.66 -2.46
N LEU A 198 8.52 3.91 -2.55
CA LEU A 198 7.91 5.03 -1.84
C LEU A 198 7.83 4.81 -0.33
N LEU A 199 7.59 3.58 0.13
CA LEU A 199 7.68 3.25 1.57
C LEU A 199 9.10 3.46 2.09
N THR A 200 10.10 3.03 1.35
CA THR A 200 11.52 3.26 1.69
C THR A 200 11.83 4.76 1.75
N SER A 201 11.31 5.55 0.81
CA SER A 201 11.48 7.00 0.80
C SER A 201 10.84 7.67 2.02
N VAL A 202 9.63 7.24 2.43
CA VAL A 202 8.97 7.74 3.64
C VAL A 202 9.78 7.42 4.90
N VAL A 203 10.34 6.21 5.00
CA VAL A 203 11.24 5.84 6.10
C VAL A 203 12.51 6.70 6.10
N ALA A 204 13.11 6.91 4.93
CA ALA A 204 14.29 7.77 4.78
C ALA A 204 13.99 9.21 5.21
N ASP A 205 12.86 9.78 4.79
CA ASP A 205 12.42 11.12 5.18
C ASP A 205 12.25 11.27 6.69
N SER A 206 11.69 10.26 7.34
CA SER A 206 11.49 10.27 8.79
C SER A 206 12.81 10.34 9.57
N ILE A 207 13.88 9.71 9.05
CA ILE A 207 15.21 9.68 9.66
C ILE A 207 16.00 10.95 9.33
N THR A 208 15.93 11.40 8.07
CA THR A 208 16.69 12.56 7.57
C THR A 208 15.98 13.88 7.81
N ARG A 209 14.69 13.86 8.12
CA ARG A 209 13.80 15.02 8.23
C ARG A 209 13.75 15.86 6.94
N THR A 210 13.67 15.16 5.81
CA THR A 210 13.53 15.73 4.47
C THR A 210 12.21 15.28 3.87
N GLU A 211 11.81 15.89 2.76
CA GLU A 211 10.68 15.43 1.94
C GLU A 211 11.19 14.96 0.59
N HIS A 212 10.87 13.74 0.22
CA HIS A 212 11.17 13.21 -1.11
C HIS A 212 10.12 13.64 -2.13
N ASN A 213 10.51 13.64 -3.40
CA ASN A 213 9.57 13.81 -4.50
C ASN A 213 9.17 12.44 -5.04
N SER A 214 7.99 11.94 -4.62
CA SER A 214 7.48 10.61 -4.99
C SER A 214 7.47 10.37 -6.50
N ASN A 215 7.14 11.37 -7.32
CA ASN A 215 7.08 11.21 -8.77
C ASN A 215 8.48 11.09 -9.39
N LYS A 216 9.47 11.88 -8.92
CA LYS A 216 10.85 11.75 -9.36
C LYS A 216 11.45 10.42 -8.93
N GLU A 217 11.12 9.95 -7.73
CA GLU A 217 11.56 8.65 -7.23
C GLU A 217 11.07 7.54 -8.15
N LEU A 218 9.77 7.51 -8.50
CA LEU A 218 9.22 6.51 -9.40
C LEU A 218 9.86 6.53 -10.80
N ILE A 219 10.12 7.71 -11.35
CA ILE A 219 10.84 7.84 -12.65
C ILE A 219 12.25 7.26 -12.52
N GLY A 220 12.97 7.59 -11.45
CA GLY A 220 14.32 7.07 -11.21
C GLY A 220 14.37 5.54 -11.06
N GLN A 221 13.44 4.98 -10.29
CA GLN A 221 13.29 3.53 -10.12
C GLN A 221 12.94 2.85 -11.45
N GLY A 222 12.02 3.45 -12.21
CA GLY A 222 11.63 2.94 -13.52
C GLY A 222 12.79 2.93 -14.54
N LEU A 223 13.60 3.99 -14.57
CA LEU A 223 14.82 4.02 -15.40
C LEU A 223 15.82 2.94 -14.96
N GLY A 224 15.97 2.73 -13.65
CA GLY A 224 16.81 1.65 -13.10
C GLY A 224 16.33 0.27 -13.52
N ASN A 225 15.02 0.00 -13.47
CA ASN A 225 14.43 -1.28 -13.89
C ASN A 225 14.49 -1.50 -15.41
N LEU A 226 14.30 -0.45 -16.20
CA LEU A 226 14.46 -0.51 -17.64
C LEU A 226 15.90 -0.88 -18.01
N ALA A 227 16.89 -0.23 -17.38
CA ALA A 227 18.30 -0.58 -17.57
C ALA A 227 18.60 -2.01 -17.07
N SER A 228 18.06 -2.40 -15.90
CA SER A 228 18.24 -3.76 -15.36
C SER A 228 17.73 -4.82 -16.33
N GLY A 229 16.52 -4.68 -16.85
CA GLY A 229 15.96 -5.61 -17.83
C GLY A 229 16.77 -5.69 -19.13
N LEU A 230 17.27 -4.53 -19.63
CA LEU A 230 18.12 -4.48 -20.82
C LEU A 230 19.45 -5.24 -20.66
N PHE A 231 19.96 -5.36 -19.45
CA PHE A 231 21.18 -6.12 -19.16
C PHE A 231 20.92 -7.46 -18.48
N GLY A 232 19.69 -7.99 -18.57
CA GLY A 232 19.36 -9.30 -18.01
C GLY A 232 19.38 -9.34 -16.48
N GLY A 233 19.16 -8.20 -15.85
CA GLY A 233 19.11 -8.07 -14.39
C GLY A 233 17.73 -8.29 -13.80
N LEU A 234 17.71 -8.52 -12.49
CA LEU A 234 16.47 -8.62 -11.71
C LEU A 234 15.82 -7.25 -11.51
N PRO A 235 14.49 -7.20 -11.32
CA PRO A 235 13.82 -5.95 -10.99
C PRO A 235 14.24 -5.47 -9.60
N GLY A 236 14.38 -4.16 -9.46
CA GLY A 236 14.77 -3.52 -8.21
C GLY A 236 13.75 -2.50 -7.73
N ALA A 237 13.86 -2.17 -6.44
CA ALA A 237 13.11 -1.10 -5.78
C ALA A 237 13.97 -0.44 -4.69
N GLY A 238 13.39 0.43 -3.88
CA GLY A 238 14.01 0.97 -2.68
C GLY A 238 14.10 -0.10 -1.60
N ALA A 239 15.30 -0.42 -1.13
CA ALA A 239 15.50 -1.37 -0.05
C ALA A 239 15.60 -0.65 1.29
N THR A 240 14.57 -0.78 2.13
CA THR A 240 14.43 -0.05 3.38
C THR A 240 15.62 -0.29 4.32
N MET A 241 16.01 -1.55 4.55
CA MET A 241 17.12 -1.87 5.47
C MET A 241 18.45 -1.31 4.98
N GLY A 242 18.76 -1.49 3.69
CA GLY A 242 19.98 -0.93 3.09
C GLY A 242 20.01 0.59 3.16
N THR A 243 18.88 1.25 2.91
CA THR A 243 18.74 2.70 3.00
C THR A 243 18.95 3.22 4.42
N VAL A 244 18.33 2.58 5.42
CA VAL A 244 18.47 2.95 6.84
C VAL A 244 19.91 2.82 7.29
N VAL A 245 20.57 1.69 7.00
CA VAL A 245 21.98 1.46 7.34
C VAL A 245 22.88 2.48 6.66
N ASN A 246 22.65 2.78 5.39
CA ASN A 246 23.44 3.78 4.65
C ASN A 246 23.31 5.18 5.29
N ILE A 247 22.09 5.60 5.63
CA ILE A 247 21.85 6.91 6.29
C ILE A 247 22.52 6.94 7.67
N GLN A 248 22.38 5.89 8.48
CA GLN A 248 22.99 5.79 9.81
C GLN A 248 24.52 5.77 9.75
N SER A 249 25.09 5.23 8.67
CA SER A 249 26.54 5.24 8.41
C SER A 249 27.05 6.57 7.85
N GLY A 250 26.17 7.56 7.65
CA GLY A 250 26.54 8.90 7.18
C GLY A 250 26.41 9.11 5.67
N GLY A 251 25.86 8.14 4.92
CA GLY A 251 25.58 8.27 3.49
C GLY A 251 24.53 9.33 3.23
N ARG A 252 24.88 10.41 2.50
CA ARG A 252 24.02 11.57 2.24
C ARG A 252 23.89 11.92 0.76
N SER A 253 24.55 11.18 -0.11
CA SER A 253 24.59 11.48 -1.54
C SER A 253 24.45 10.23 -2.40
N ALA A 254 24.12 10.42 -3.68
CA ALA A 254 24.06 9.36 -4.68
C ALA A 254 25.39 8.61 -4.85
N LEU A 255 26.51 9.22 -4.43
CA LEU A 255 27.85 8.59 -4.51
C LEU A 255 27.90 7.26 -3.76
N SER A 256 27.20 7.15 -2.62
CA SER A 256 27.11 5.91 -1.86
C SER A 256 26.49 4.77 -2.68
N GLY A 257 25.39 5.04 -3.41
CA GLY A 257 24.76 4.05 -4.30
C GLY A 257 25.65 3.68 -5.49
N ILE A 258 26.32 4.65 -6.08
CA ILE A 258 27.27 4.43 -7.18
C ILE A 258 28.45 3.57 -6.71
N SER A 259 29.04 3.89 -5.56
CA SER A 259 30.15 3.10 -4.98
C SER A 259 29.75 1.65 -4.74
N ARG A 260 28.52 1.41 -4.21
CA ARG A 260 27.97 0.08 -4.03
C ARG A 260 27.89 -0.68 -5.37
N ALA A 261 27.35 -0.05 -6.40
CA ALA A 261 27.24 -0.66 -7.72
C ALA A 261 28.60 -1.03 -8.31
N LEU A 262 29.60 -0.14 -8.16
CA LEU A 262 30.96 -0.41 -8.61
C LEU A 262 31.61 -1.58 -7.84
N ILE A 263 31.43 -1.65 -6.52
CA ILE A 263 31.95 -2.77 -5.72
C ILE A 263 31.30 -4.09 -6.17
N LEU A 264 29.99 -4.12 -6.36
CA LEU A 264 29.30 -5.31 -6.85
C LEU A 264 29.77 -5.72 -8.25
N MET A 265 30.05 -4.76 -9.13
CA MET A 265 30.61 -5.03 -10.46
C MET A 265 32.00 -5.68 -10.37
N VAL A 266 32.86 -5.21 -9.48
CA VAL A 266 34.16 -5.83 -9.22
C VAL A 266 34.00 -7.26 -8.71
N VAL A 267 33.04 -7.52 -7.82
CA VAL A 267 32.75 -8.89 -7.33
C VAL A 267 32.35 -9.82 -8.47
N ILE A 268 31.45 -9.35 -9.36
CA ILE A 268 30.98 -10.16 -10.51
C ILE A 268 32.13 -10.43 -11.51
N LEU A 269 33.00 -9.46 -11.74
CA LEU A 269 34.07 -9.61 -12.73
C LEU A 269 35.29 -10.40 -12.22
N ALA A 270 35.58 -10.32 -10.89
CA ALA A 270 36.83 -10.86 -10.35
C ALA A 270 36.64 -12.02 -9.34
N LEU A 271 35.45 -12.13 -8.70
CA LEU A 271 35.24 -13.05 -7.59
C LEU A 271 34.15 -14.11 -7.81
N THR A 272 33.72 -14.33 -9.06
CA THR A 272 32.70 -15.33 -9.42
C THR A 272 33.09 -16.75 -8.99
N GLY A 273 34.36 -17.14 -9.14
CA GLY A 273 34.86 -18.44 -8.70
C GLY A 273 34.74 -18.67 -7.18
N VAL A 274 34.90 -17.61 -6.37
CA VAL A 274 34.68 -17.66 -4.94
C VAL A 274 33.19 -17.75 -4.62
N ALA A 275 32.37 -16.97 -5.30
CA ALA A 275 30.91 -16.98 -5.13
C ALA A 275 30.28 -18.33 -5.50
N ALA A 276 30.81 -19.02 -6.51
CA ALA A 276 30.39 -20.36 -6.91
C ALA A 276 30.47 -21.40 -5.78
N GLN A 277 31.40 -21.21 -4.83
CA GLN A 277 31.62 -22.10 -3.69
C GLN A 277 30.64 -21.91 -2.53
N ILE A 278 29.79 -20.89 -2.58
CA ILE A 278 28.83 -20.59 -1.51
C ILE A 278 27.78 -21.72 -1.40
N PRO A 279 27.58 -22.30 -0.19
CA PRO A 279 26.59 -23.34 0.01
C PRO A 279 25.15 -22.79 -0.08
N GLN A 280 24.25 -23.55 -0.70
CA GLN A 280 22.83 -23.19 -0.77
C GLN A 280 22.17 -23.11 0.61
N ALA A 281 22.58 -23.95 1.55
CA ALA A 281 22.10 -23.92 2.92
C ALA A 281 22.43 -22.60 3.65
N VAL A 282 23.59 -21.99 3.39
CA VAL A 282 23.96 -20.68 3.94
C VAL A 282 23.02 -19.59 3.38
N LEU A 283 22.77 -19.62 2.08
CA LEU A 283 21.84 -18.68 1.45
C LEU A 283 20.41 -18.87 1.98
N ALA A 284 19.98 -20.11 2.18
CA ALA A 284 18.68 -20.41 2.78
C ALA A 284 18.55 -19.86 4.20
N GLY A 285 19.59 -20.01 5.03
CA GLY A 285 19.64 -19.43 6.38
C GLY A 285 19.53 -17.90 6.37
N ILE A 286 20.23 -17.23 5.44
CA ILE A 286 20.13 -15.79 5.25
C ILE A 286 18.71 -15.40 4.79
N ALA A 287 18.18 -16.10 3.80
CA ALA A 287 16.86 -15.79 3.23
C ALA A 287 15.72 -16.04 4.22
N LEU A 288 15.81 -17.09 5.05
CA LEU A 288 14.88 -17.31 6.16
C LEU A 288 14.89 -16.13 7.14
N LYS A 289 16.07 -15.64 7.52
CA LYS A 289 16.19 -14.48 8.40
C LYS A 289 15.56 -13.23 7.76
N VAL A 290 15.81 -13.02 6.48
CA VAL A 290 15.19 -11.91 5.72
C VAL A 290 13.67 -12.06 5.69
N GLY A 291 13.15 -13.26 5.46
CA GLY A 291 11.71 -13.55 5.51
C GLY A 291 11.11 -13.19 6.87
N VAL A 292 11.76 -13.57 7.95
CA VAL A 292 11.34 -13.21 9.32
C VAL A 292 11.38 -11.69 9.55
N ASP A 293 12.37 -11.00 8.99
CA ASP A 293 12.51 -9.53 9.14
C ASP A 293 11.49 -8.74 8.31
N ILE A 294 11.02 -9.29 7.20
CA ILE A 294 9.99 -8.68 6.36
C ILE A 294 8.62 -8.73 7.04
N VAL A 295 8.32 -9.78 7.83
CA VAL A 295 7.06 -9.90 8.56
C VAL A 295 6.93 -8.78 9.59
N ASP A 296 5.84 -8.05 9.53
CA ASP A 296 5.54 -6.96 10.48
C ASP A 296 4.98 -7.51 11.81
N TRP A 297 5.86 -8.18 12.57
CA TRP A 297 5.52 -8.74 13.89
C TRP A 297 4.95 -7.70 14.83
N GLY A 298 5.48 -6.47 14.77
CA GLY A 298 5.05 -5.37 15.63
C GLY A 298 3.59 -4.99 15.41
N PHE A 299 3.14 -4.99 14.17
CA PHE A 299 1.74 -4.68 13.85
C PHE A 299 0.84 -5.90 14.05
N ILE A 300 1.27 -7.10 13.64
CA ILE A 300 0.51 -8.35 13.84
C ILE A 300 0.07 -8.50 15.30
N GLN A 301 0.98 -8.26 16.26
CA GLN A 301 0.69 -8.42 17.70
C GLN A 301 -0.31 -7.41 18.26
N ARG A 302 -0.43 -6.24 17.66
CA ARG A 302 -1.28 -5.15 18.18
C ARG A 302 -2.43 -4.74 17.27
N ALA A 303 -2.49 -5.25 16.03
CA ALA A 303 -3.52 -4.89 15.06
C ALA A 303 -4.94 -5.07 15.61
N HIS A 304 -5.21 -6.18 16.30
CA HIS A 304 -6.52 -6.49 16.90
C HIS A 304 -6.90 -5.55 18.04
N ARG A 305 -5.93 -4.93 18.72
CA ARG A 305 -6.18 -3.93 19.78
C ARG A 305 -6.48 -2.56 19.21
N ILE A 306 -5.97 -2.25 18.02
CA ILE A 306 -6.18 -0.96 17.35
C ILE A 306 -7.49 -0.95 16.58
N SER A 307 -7.75 -2.00 15.77
CA SER A 307 -8.96 -2.13 14.96
C SER A 307 -9.18 -3.57 14.56
N ILE A 308 -10.28 -4.15 14.96
CA ILE A 308 -10.64 -5.53 14.56
C ILE A 308 -10.81 -5.62 13.04
N SER A 309 -11.48 -4.66 12.41
CA SER A 309 -11.66 -4.61 10.96
C SER A 309 -10.31 -4.50 10.24
N GLY A 310 -9.39 -3.65 10.75
CA GLY A 310 -8.05 -3.52 10.20
C GLY A 310 -7.23 -4.82 10.33
N ALA A 311 -7.31 -5.50 11.47
CA ALA A 311 -6.67 -6.79 11.69
C ALA A 311 -7.20 -7.87 10.73
N LEU A 312 -8.51 -7.94 10.54
CA LEU A 312 -9.13 -8.88 9.59
C LEU A 312 -8.67 -8.64 8.16
N ILE A 313 -8.59 -7.37 7.72
CA ILE A 313 -8.05 -7.02 6.39
C ILE A 313 -6.61 -7.49 6.28
N MET A 314 -5.76 -7.21 7.27
CA MET A 314 -4.36 -7.63 7.27
C MET A 314 -4.23 -9.16 7.17
N TYR A 315 -4.95 -9.93 7.99
CA TYR A 315 -4.90 -11.40 7.93
C TYR A 315 -5.46 -11.95 6.61
N LEU A 316 -6.52 -11.35 6.07
CA LEU A 316 -7.06 -11.69 4.75
C LEU A 316 -6.02 -11.47 3.65
N VAL A 317 -5.34 -10.31 3.67
CA VAL A 317 -4.28 -10.00 2.71
C VAL A 317 -3.11 -10.97 2.85
N ILE A 318 -2.68 -11.32 4.08
CA ILE A 318 -1.66 -12.34 4.30
C ILE A 318 -2.09 -13.68 3.67
N ALA A 319 -3.29 -14.14 3.98
CA ALA A 319 -3.79 -15.43 3.49
C ALA A 319 -3.90 -15.45 1.96
N LEU A 320 -4.44 -14.41 1.35
CA LEU A 320 -4.53 -14.29 -0.11
C LEU A 320 -3.15 -14.22 -0.77
N THR A 321 -2.21 -13.47 -0.19
CA THR A 321 -0.83 -13.36 -0.70
C THR A 321 -0.13 -14.72 -0.71
N VAL A 322 -0.28 -15.50 0.36
CA VAL A 322 0.41 -16.80 0.53
C VAL A 322 -0.25 -17.93 -0.27
N LEU A 323 -1.60 -17.97 -0.31
CA LEU A 323 -2.34 -19.13 -0.79
C LEU A 323 -2.94 -18.97 -2.19
N VAL A 324 -3.13 -17.74 -2.66
CA VAL A 324 -3.81 -17.49 -3.94
C VAL A 324 -2.89 -16.78 -4.91
N ASP A 325 -2.78 -15.47 -4.76
CA ASP A 325 -2.02 -14.60 -5.66
C ASP A 325 -1.74 -13.25 -5.01
N LEU A 326 -0.57 -12.73 -5.29
CA LEU A 326 -0.06 -11.48 -4.74
C LEU A 326 -0.89 -10.26 -5.20
N ILE A 327 -1.32 -10.25 -6.47
CA ILE A 327 -2.08 -9.16 -7.07
C ILE A 327 -3.49 -9.13 -6.52
N ALA A 328 -4.13 -10.32 -6.52
CA ALA A 328 -5.46 -10.49 -5.97
C ALA A 328 -5.51 -10.05 -4.51
N ALA A 329 -4.48 -10.39 -3.73
CA ALA A 329 -4.37 -10.00 -2.32
C ALA A 329 -4.38 -8.48 -2.13
N VAL A 330 -3.53 -7.75 -2.88
CA VAL A 330 -3.47 -6.28 -2.80
C VAL A 330 -4.76 -5.66 -3.31
N GLY A 331 -5.26 -6.11 -4.46
CA GLY A 331 -6.50 -5.58 -5.04
C GLY A 331 -7.70 -5.72 -4.10
N VAL A 332 -7.93 -6.92 -3.57
CA VAL A 332 -9.01 -7.21 -2.62
C VAL A 332 -8.80 -6.44 -1.30
N GLY A 333 -7.57 -6.42 -0.78
CA GLY A 333 -7.25 -5.70 0.45
C GLY A 333 -7.52 -4.20 0.35
N VAL A 334 -7.04 -3.55 -0.72
CA VAL A 334 -7.28 -2.12 -0.98
C VAL A 334 -8.77 -1.84 -1.18
N PHE A 335 -9.47 -2.69 -1.94
CA PHE A 335 -10.90 -2.53 -2.19
C PHE A 335 -11.70 -2.57 -0.88
N ILE A 336 -11.50 -3.59 -0.05
CA ILE A 336 -12.20 -3.72 1.24
C ILE A 336 -11.84 -2.56 2.19
N ALA A 337 -10.55 -2.22 2.28
CA ALA A 337 -10.10 -1.15 3.15
C ALA A 337 -10.70 0.21 2.75
N ASN A 338 -10.80 0.49 1.44
CA ASN A 338 -11.43 1.71 0.94
C ASN A 338 -12.93 1.74 1.23
N ILE A 339 -13.66 0.64 1.01
CA ILE A 339 -15.09 0.57 1.35
C ILE A 339 -15.31 0.87 2.84
N LEU A 340 -14.55 0.22 3.73
CA LEU A 340 -14.69 0.45 5.18
C LEU A 340 -14.28 1.87 5.59
N THR A 341 -13.33 2.48 4.91
CA THR A 341 -12.95 3.87 5.15
C THR A 341 -14.06 4.82 4.70
N ILE A 342 -14.65 4.59 3.51
CA ILE A 342 -15.78 5.36 3.01
C ILE A 342 -16.98 5.22 3.95
N ASP A 343 -17.29 4.03 4.44
CA ASP A 343 -18.38 3.77 5.38
C ASP A 343 -18.18 4.54 6.70
N LYS A 344 -16.98 4.46 7.28
CA LYS A 344 -16.64 5.22 8.49
C LYS A 344 -16.72 6.73 8.28
N MET A 345 -16.20 7.23 7.15
CA MET A 345 -16.30 8.66 6.81
C MET A 345 -17.76 9.08 6.64
N SER A 346 -18.57 8.27 5.96
CA SER A 346 -20.01 8.48 5.79
C SER A 346 -20.73 8.55 7.14
N ALA A 347 -20.42 7.63 8.05
CA ALA A 347 -21.00 7.60 9.40
C ALA A 347 -20.62 8.85 10.23
N LEU A 348 -19.38 9.33 10.10
CA LEU A 348 -18.94 10.56 10.77
C LEU A 348 -19.63 11.79 10.18
N GLN A 349 -19.70 11.88 8.85
CA GLN A 349 -20.36 13.00 8.16
C GLN A 349 -21.86 13.03 8.39
N SER A 350 -22.53 11.89 8.56
CA SER A 350 -23.95 11.84 8.85
C SER A 350 -24.32 12.48 10.18
N LYS A 351 -23.39 12.56 11.14
CA LYS A 351 -23.56 13.28 12.42
C LYS A 351 -23.45 14.80 12.26
N SER A 352 -22.95 15.28 11.14
CA SER A 352 -22.81 16.70 10.82
C SER A 352 -24.06 17.29 10.17
N VAL A 353 -25.11 16.47 9.98
CA VAL A 353 -26.44 16.91 9.58
C VAL A 353 -27.31 16.87 10.83
N LYS A 354 -27.81 18.01 11.25
CA LYS A 354 -28.65 18.17 12.44
C LYS A 354 -29.88 19.00 12.12
N SER A 355 -31.00 18.66 12.76
CA SER A 355 -32.21 19.46 12.67
C SER A 355 -32.75 19.75 14.08
N ILE A 356 -33.18 20.99 14.30
CA ILE A 356 -33.81 21.41 15.53
C ILE A 356 -35.06 22.27 15.24
N SER A 357 -36.11 22.11 16.06
CA SER A 357 -37.34 22.89 16.00
C SER A 357 -37.61 23.66 17.28
N THR A 358 -36.79 23.45 18.33
CA THR A 358 -36.88 24.11 19.64
C THR A 358 -35.50 24.52 20.10
N GLY A 359 -35.42 25.48 21.01
CA GLY A 359 -34.15 25.98 21.54
C GLY A 359 -33.36 25.01 22.41
N ASP A 360 -33.96 23.91 22.86
CA ASP A 360 -33.30 22.86 23.68
C ASP A 360 -32.49 21.85 22.83
N GLY A 361 -32.39 22.07 21.52
CA GLY A 361 -31.66 21.17 20.62
C GLY A 361 -30.13 21.26 20.78
N ASP A 362 -29.43 20.17 20.37
CA ASP A 362 -27.99 20.02 20.48
C ASP A 362 -27.23 20.74 19.32
N LEU A 363 -27.55 22.03 19.09
CA LEU A 363 -26.92 22.92 18.13
C LEU A 363 -26.35 24.15 18.82
N GLU A 364 -25.19 24.61 18.36
CA GLU A 364 -24.62 25.89 18.78
C GLU A 364 -25.35 27.03 18.05
N ILE A 365 -26.34 27.60 18.74
CA ILE A 365 -27.11 28.74 18.29
C ILE A 365 -27.05 29.85 19.33
N SER A 366 -27.21 31.10 18.92
CA SER A 366 -27.23 32.26 19.81
C SER A 366 -28.52 32.26 20.68
N ASP A 367 -28.48 32.98 21.81
CA ASP A 367 -29.65 33.11 22.67
C ASP A 367 -30.83 33.75 21.93
N GLU A 368 -30.57 34.66 21.02
CA GLU A 368 -31.59 35.30 20.16
C GLU A 368 -32.22 34.28 19.19
N GLU A 369 -31.41 33.45 18.53
CA GLU A 369 -31.89 32.38 17.64
C GLU A 369 -32.69 31.33 18.38
N ARG A 370 -32.29 31.04 19.62
CA ARG A 370 -32.98 30.12 20.52
C ARG A 370 -34.38 30.64 20.86
N GLN A 371 -34.49 31.92 21.23
CA GLN A 371 -35.78 32.56 21.54
C GLN A 371 -36.70 32.55 20.30
N LEU A 372 -36.19 32.74 19.09
CA LEU A 372 -36.97 32.71 17.87
C LEU A 372 -37.55 31.30 17.61
N LEU A 373 -36.74 30.25 17.79
CA LEU A 373 -37.21 28.87 17.62
C LEU A 373 -38.24 28.48 18.70
N ASP A 374 -38.06 28.90 19.93
CA ASP A 374 -39.02 28.63 21.02
C ASP A 374 -40.34 29.38 20.79
N ALA A 375 -40.28 30.61 20.31
CA ALA A 375 -41.46 31.38 19.93
C ALA A 375 -42.26 30.73 18.78
N ALA A 376 -41.57 30.05 17.86
CA ALA A 376 -42.19 29.32 16.75
C ALA A 376 -42.90 28.01 17.19
N ARG A 377 -42.76 27.57 18.44
CA ARG A 377 -43.42 26.37 19.02
C ARG A 377 -43.30 25.12 18.13
N GLY A 378 -42.12 24.88 17.55
CA GLY A 378 -41.86 23.72 16.69
C GLY A 378 -42.34 23.83 15.24
N GLN A 379 -42.92 24.99 14.85
CA GLN A 379 -43.37 25.19 13.45
C GLN A 379 -42.29 25.69 12.52
N VAL A 380 -41.12 26.11 13.00
CA VAL A 380 -39.92 26.44 12.23
C VAL A 380 -38.87 25.42 12.53
N LEU A 381 -38.30 24.85 11.48
CA LEU A 381 -37.18 23.90 11.56
C LEU A 381 -35.92 24.57 11.06
N LEU A 382 -34.86 24.55 11.89
CA LEU A 382 -33.49 24.84 11.48
C LEU A 382 -32.79 23.53 11.10
N PHE A 383 -32.43 23.43 9.83
CA PHE A 383 -31.75 22.28 9.26
C PHE A 383 -30.30 22.66 8.95
N GLN A 384 -29.37 22.32 9.85
CA GLN A 384 -27.95 22.70 9.74
C GLN A 384 -27.12 21.59 9.13
N LEU A 385 -26.30 21.98 8.13
CA LEU A 385 -25.25 21.16 7.56
C LEU A 385 -23.89 21.73 7.93
N ASN A 386 -22.99 20.86 8.41
CA ASN A 386 -21.68 21.28 8.92
C ASN A 386 -20.55 20.45 8.29
N GLY A 387 -19.42 21.10 7.96
CA GLY A 387 -18.19 20.47 7.48
C GLY A 387 -18.19 20.10 5.99
N ALA A 388 -17.43 19.06 5.64
CA ALA A 388 -17.33 18.60 4.26
C ALA A 388 -18.43 17.56 3.95
N MET A 389 -19.34 17.91 3.07
CA MET A 389 -20.49 17.09 2.67
C MET A 389 -20.15 16.33 1.38
N ILE A 390 -19.54 15.11 1.50
CA ILE A 390 -19.03 14.36 0.34
C ILE A 390 -19.83 13.09 0.11
N PHE A 391 -19.72 12.09 0.99
CA PHE A 391 -20.34 10.78 0.85
C PHE A 391 -21.32 10.49 1.99
N GLY A 392 -22.37 9.71 1.73
CA GLY A 392 -23.30 9.23 2.76
C GLY A 392 -24.22 10.28 3.38
N VAL A 393 -23.92 11.56 3.18
CA VAL A 393 -24.70 12.69 3.73
C VAL A 393 -26.11 12.74 3.14
N ALA A 394 -26.29 12.33 1.88
CA ALA A 394 -27.60 12.28 1.24
C ALA A 394 -28.61 11.44 2.04
N LYS A 395 -28.15 10.28 2.57
CA LYS A 395 -28.97 9.43 3.43
C LYS A 395 -29.31 10.09 4.77
N ALA A 396 -28.36 10.86 5.33
CA ALA A 396 -28.57 11.61 6.58
C ALA A 396 -29.52 12.78 6.35
N ILE A 397 -29.37 13.53 5.25
CA ILE A 397 -30.30 14.60 4.87
C ILE A 397 -31.71 14.03 4.72
N GLY A 398 -31.90 12.93 3.97
CA GLY A 398 -33.19 12.29 3.81
C GLY A 398 -33.80 11.78 5.13
N ARG A 399 -32.96 11.21 6.01
CA ARG A 399 -33.42 10.74 7.33
C ARG A 399 -33.91 11.89 8.21
N GLU A 400 -33.11 12.95 8.35
CA GLU A 400 -33.46 14.12 9.12
C GLU A 400 -34.65 14.86 8.51
N HIS A 401 -34.72 14.93 7.18
CA HIS A 401 -35.84 15.53 6.48
C HIS A 401 -37.13 14.73 6.69
N ASN A 402 -37.09 13.39 6.65
CA ASN A 402 -38.25 12.54 6.90
C ASN A 402 -38.70 12.52 8.38
N ALA A 403 -37.78 12.85 9.31
CA ALA A 403 -38.11 13.00 10.73
C ALA A 403 -38.78 14.35 11.05
N ILE A 404 -38.89 15.24 10.06
CA ILE A 404 -39.53 16.54 10.19
C ILE A 404 -41.04 16.33 10.37
N GLY A 405 -41.55 16.73 11.53
CA GLY A 405 -42.98 16.74 11.80
C GLY A 405 -43.75 17.83 11.00
N ASP A 406 -44.90 18.27 11.49
CA ASP A 406 -45.75 19.27 10.84
C ASP A 406 -45.21 20.71 10.95
N CYS A 407 -43.94 20.94 10.54
CA CYS A 407 -43.40 22.30 10.45
C CYS A 407 -43.94 23.04 9.24
N ARG A 408 -44.12 24.38 9.39
CA ARG A 408 -44.60 25.27 8.31
C ARG A 408 -43.46 25.98 7.61
N ALA A 409 -42.30 26.12 8.24
CA ALA A 409 -41.13 26.74 7.63
C ALA A 409 -39.85 25.94 7.91
N VAL A 410 -38.91 25.95 6.95
CA VAL A 410 -37.61 25.25 7.04
C VAL A 410 -36.49 26.20 6.63
N VAL A 411 -35.49 26.33 7.48
CA VAL A 411 -34.28 27.11 7.22
C VAL A 411 -33.12 26.13 7.00
N PHE A 412 -32.65 26.00 5.77
CA PHE A 412 -31.45 25.22 5.43
C PHE A 412 -30.21 26.08 5.63
N ASP A 413 -29.43 25.80 6.67
CA ASP A 413 -28.20 26.53 7.00
C ASP A 413 -26.97 25.80 6.46
N LEU A 414 -26.27 26.45 5.54
CA LEU A 414 -25.05 25.98 4.88
C LEU A 414 -23.82 26.79 5.28
N THR A 415 -23.92 27.61 6.35
CA THR A 415 -22.86 28.54 6.78
C THR A 415 -21.54 27.80 7.06
N GLU A 416 -21.63 26.66 7.74
CA GLU A 416 -20.48 25.86 8.14
C GLU A 416 -20.09 24.77 7.10
N VAL A 417 -20.67 24.80 5.88
CA VAL A 417 -20.34 23.84 4.82
C VAL A 417 -19.08 24.27 4.11
N SER A 418 -17.96 23.60 4.41
CA SER A 418 -16.67 23.86 3.79
C SER A 418 -16.58 23.33 2.35
N HIS A 419 -17.26 22.25 2.04
CA HIS A 419 -17.34 21.65 0.71
C HIS A 419 -18.65 20.87 0.53
N LEU A 420 -19.37 21.12 -0.56
CA LEU A 420 -20.60 20.40 -0.90
C LEU A 420 -20.37 19.51 -2.12
N GLY A 421 -20.29 18.18 -1.94
CA GLY A 421 -20.18 17.21 -3.03
C GLY A 421 -21.43 17.19 -3.92
N VAL A 422 -21.32 16.61 -5.12
CA VAL A 422 -22.46 16.57 -6.07
C VAL A 422 -23.67 15.84 -5.48
N THR A 423 -23.45 14.66 -4.91
CA THR A 423 -24.52 13.83 -4.29
C THR A 423 -25.19 14.55 -3.14
N ALA A 424 -24.43 15.28 -2.30
CA ALA A 424 -24.98 16.06 -1.21
C ALA A 424 -25.77 17.27 -1.71
N ALA A 425 -25.27 17.94 -2.78
CA ALA A 425 -25.98 19.07 -3.39
C ALA A 425 -27.34 18.66 -3.97
N LEU A 426 -27.40 17.51 -4.66
CA LEU A 426 -28.67 16.93 -5.14
C LEU A 426 -29.62 16.56 -3.98
N ALA A 427 -29.06 16.03 -2.88
CA ALA A 427 -29.91 15.70 -1.71
C ALA A 427 -30.46 16.97 -1.04
N VAL A 428 -29.70 18.05 -0.98
CA VAL A 428 -30.20 19.38 -0.51
C VAL A 428 -31.26 19.91 -1.46
N GLU A 429 -31.03 19.85 -2.78
CA GLU A 429 -32.00 20.27 -3.78
C GLU A 429 -33.32 19.51 -3.60
N ASN A 430 -33.27 18.18 -3.53
CA ASN A 430 -34.46 17.34 -3.36
C ASN A 430 -35.19 17.65 -2.05
N ALA A 431 -34.45 17.88 -0.94
CA ALA A 431 -35.06 18.24 0.35
C ALA A 431 -35.76 19.61 0.31
N VAL A 432 -35.18 20.57 -0.42
CA VAL A 432 -35.80 21.89 -0.64
C VAL A 432 -37.06 21.76 -1.50
N GLU A 433 -37.01 21.01 -2.61
CA GLU A 433 -38.17 20.78 -3.47
C GLU A 433 -39.31 20.09 -2.72
N GLU A 434 -39.03 19.03 -1.99
CA GLU A 434 -40.03 18.33 -1.20
C GLU A 434 -40.65 19.24 -0.12
N ALA A 435 -39.85 20.12 0.49
CA ALA A 435 -40.37 21.09 1.45
C ALA A 435 -41.31 22.09 0.78
N ILE A 436 -40.97 22.57 -0.43
CA ILE A 436 -41.84 23.46 -1.22
C ILE A 436 -43.14 22.74 -1.65
N GLU A 437 -43.04 21.53 -2.15
CA GLU A 437 -44.20 20.72 -2.55
C GLU A 437 -45.18 20.46 -1.40
N LYS A 438 -44.65 20.34 -0.16
CA LYS A 438 -45.45 20.23 1.06
C LYS A 438 -46.02 21.58 1.53
N GLY A 439 -45.86 22.65 0.77
CA GLY A 439 -46.38 23.98 1.08
C GLY A 439 -45.65 24.68 2.21
N ARG A 440 -44.40 24.30 2.49
CA ARG A 440 -43.59 24.93 3.54
C ARG A 440 -42.86 26.17 3.01
N GLU A 441 -42.67 27.15 3.89
CA GLU A 441 -41.83 28.31 3.63
C GLU A 441 -40.33 27.91 3.74
N VAL A 442 -39.57 28.04 2.65
CA VAL A 442 -38.20 27.51 2.60
C VAL A 442 -37.20 28.67 2.46
N PHE A 443 -36.17 28.63 3.33
CA PHE A 443 -35.04 29.57 3.34
C PHE A 443 -33.74 28.80 3.16
N VAL A 444 -32.81 29.32 2.36
CA VAL A 444 -31.47 28.74 2.18
C VAL A 444 -30.42 29.80 2.45
N VAL A 445 -29.61 29.57 3.50
CA VAL A 445 -28.68 30.59 4.02
C VAL A 445 -27.24 30.05 4.07
N GLY A 446 -26.28 30.94 4.13
CA GLY A 446 -24.88 30.66 4.39
C GLY A 446 -24.10 30.00 3.25
N ALA A 447 -24.71 29.73 2.10
CA ALA A 447 -23.98 29.16 0.97
C ALA A 447 -23.04 30.15 0.33
N THR A 448 -21.73 29.85 0.32
CA THR A 448 -20.69 30.73 -0.24
C THR A 448 -19.80 29.97 -1.26
N GLY A 449 -19.02 30.73 -2.03
CA GLY A 449 -17.95 30.18 -2.88
C GLY A 449 -18.37 29.07 -3.85
N THR A 450 -17.76 27.90 -3.74
CA THR A 450 -18.04 26.73 -4.59
C THR A 450 -19.38 26.08 -4.28
N THR A 451 -19.83 26.12 -3.03
CA THR A 451 -21.13 25.62 -2.58
C THR A 451 -22.26 26.38 -3.26
N LYS A 452 -22.23 27.71 -3.20
CA LYS A 452 -23.19 28.57 -3.85
C LYS A 452 -23.27 28.32 -5.38
N ARG A 453 -22.11 28.36 -6.06
CA ARG A 453 -22.05 28.10 -7.52
C ARG A 453 -22.63 26.74 -7.91
N ARG A 454 -22.47 25.72 -7.06
CA ARG A 454 -23.00 24.37 -7.32
C ARG A 454 -24.53 24.35 -7.23
N LEU A 455 -25.08 24.96 -6.20
CA LEU A 455 -26.54 25.09 -6.02
C LEU A 455 -27.17 25.99 -7.10
N GLU A 456 -26.49 27.05 -7.55
CA GLU A 456 -26.90 27.86 -8.70
C GLU A 456 -26.97 27.04 -10.00
N LYS A 457 -25.96 26.20 -10.27
CA LYS A 457 -25.96 25.31 -11.44
C LYS A 457 -27.06 24.25 -11.43
N LEU A 458 -27.48 23.78 -10.27
CA LEU A 458 -28.62 22.91 -10.10
C LEU A 458 -29.95 23.64 -10.23
N GLY A 459 -29.93 24.98 -10.25
CA GLY A 459 -31.15 25.80 -10.40
C GLY A 459 -31.92 26.00 -9.10
N LEU A 460 -31.37 25.64 -7.94
CA LEU A 460 -32.03 25.74 -6.64
C LEU A 460 -32.57 27.16 -6.39
N TYR A 461 -31.76 28.17 -6.65
CA TYR A 461 -32.13 29.59 -6.43
C TYR A 461 -33.20 30.13 -7.38
N LYS A 462 -33.50 29.41 -8.49
CA LYS A 462 -34.62 29.75 -9.36
C LYS A 462 -35.97 29.31 -8.80
N LYS A 463 -35.95 28.35 -7.86
CA LYS A 463 -37.14 27.77 -7.21
C LYS A 463 -37.54 28.51 -5.94
N LEU A 464 -36.70 29.45 -5.49
CA LEU A 464 -36.88 30.22 -4.25
C LEU A 464 -36.97 31.69 -4.55
N PRO A 465 -37.81 32.47 -3.83
CA PRO A 465 -37.81 33.92 -3.90
C PRO A 465 -36.43 34.47 -3.51
N PRO A 466 -35.93 35.53 -4.20
CA PRO A 466 -34.61 36.09 -3.92
C PRO A 466 -34.42 36.55 -2.47
N GLU A 467 -35.46 37.04 -1.82
CA GLU A 467 -35.50 37.49 -0.43
C GLU A 467 -35.32 36.35 0.58
N ARG A 468 -35.44 35.07 0.16
CA ARG A 468 -35.29 33.88 1.01
C ARG A 468 -33.92 33.20 0.84
N THR A 469 -33.04 33.85 0.08
CA THR A 469 -31.71 33.34 -0.20
C THR A 469 -30.65 34.39 0.13
N GLY A 470 -29.47 33.92 0.59
CA GLY A 470 -28.34 34.81 0.89
C GLY A 470 -28.48 35.64 2.17
N LEU A 471 -29.47 35.35 2.99
CA LEU A 471 -29.66 35.93 4.31
C LEU A 471 -28.62 35.37 5.31
N ASP A 472 -28.42 36.08 6.39
CA ASP A 472 -27.83 35.58 7.60
C ASP A 472 -28.83 34.62 8.30
N ARG A 473 -28.35 33.61 9.05
CA ARG A 473 -29.15 32.60 9.70
C ARG A 473 -30.21 33.23 10.66
N ARG A 474 -29.83 34.23 11.45
CA ARG A 474 -30.74 34.91 12.36
C ARG A 474 -31.89 35.62 11.58
N LEU A 475 -31.55 36.35 10.54
CA LEU A 475 -32.54 37.06 9.75
C LEU A 475 -33.50 36.10 9.03
N ALA A 476 -33.01 34.95 8.59
CA ALA A 476 -33.86 33.92 8.00
C ALA A 476 -34.82 33.30 9.01
N LEU A 477 -34.37 33.08 10.26
CA LEU A 477 -35.24 32.60 11.33
C LEU A 477 -36.30 33.66 11.68
N GLU A 478 -35.94 34.92 11.78
CA GLU A 478 -36.91 36.04 12.00
C GLU A 478 -37.99 36.07 10.89
N GLN A 479 -37.57 35.98 9.64
CA GLN A 479 -38.51 35.94 8.51
C GLN A 479 -39.36 34.65 8.50
N ALA A 480 -38.76 33.49 8.83
CA ALA A 480 -39.47 32.23 8.91
C ALA A 480 -40.58 32.27 9.99
N VAL A 481 -40.26 32.81 11.15
CA VAL A 481 -41.24 32.99 12.25
C VAL A 481 -42.34 33.97 11.83
N SER A 482 -41.99 35.07 11.17
CA SER A 482 -42.94 36.06 10.65
C SER A 482 -43.86 35.50 9.57
N ALA A 483 -43.38 34.60 8.71
CA ALA A 483 -44.17 34.01 7.65
C ALA A 483 -45.21 33.00 8.10
N ILE A 484 -45.04 32.42 9.35
CA ILE A 484 -45.96 31.45 9.90
C ILE A 484 -46.94 32.03 10.95
N ALA A 485 -46.68 33.29 11.40
CA ALA A 485 -47.55 34.01 12.30
C ALA A 485 -48.83 34.45 11.61
#